data_7dcd5f8efae9cc554ada111c74fa5f61
#
_entry.id   7dcd5f8efae9cc554ada111c74fa5f61
#
_cell.length_a   1.000
_cell.length_b   1.000
_cell.length_c   1.000
_cell.angle_alpha   90.00
_cell.angle_beta   90.00
_cell.angle_gamma   90.00
#
_symmetry.space_group_name_H-M   'P 1'
#
loop_
_entity.id
_entity.type
_entity.pdbx_description
1 polymer ?
#
loop_
_entity_poly.entity_id
_entity_poly.type
_entity_poly.pdbx_seq_one_letter_code
_entity_poly.pdbx_strand_id
1 'polypeptide(L)'
;SIHSFPTRHSSDLKYQATAAEVQHEHAFVQTILNLIPSNIFAAVARGEMLPIIFFSVLFGLGLSSLKPELREPLVTMFQGVSESMFKVTHMIMKYAPIGVFALIAVTVANFGFASLLPLAKLVILVYVAILFFAFVILGLIARLFGFSVIKLMRIFKDELVLAYSTASSETVLPRVIEKMEAYGAPKAICSFVVPTGYSFNLDGSTLYQSIAAIFIAQLYGIDLSVGQQLMLVLTLMVTSKGIAGVPGVSFVVLLATLGSVGIPLEGLAFIAGVDRIMDMARTALNVIGNALAVLVISRWEGMYDDAKGERYWNSLPHWRTKQVLPAGEASQIGRASCRERVYG
;
A
#
# COMPACT_ATOMS: atom_id res chain seq x y z
N SER A 1 -18.22 34.96 -57.52
CA SER A 1 -19.13 34.36 -56.51
C SER A 1 -18.47 33.18 -55.89
N ILE A 2 -17.88 33.39 -54.72
CA ILE A 2 -17.28 32.29 -53.92
C ILE A 2 -18.31 31.98 -52.83
N HIS A 3 -18.92 30.80 -52.93
CA HIS A 3 -19.79 30.27 -51.86
C HIS A 3 -18.97 29.95 -50.64
N SER A 4 -19.21 30.62 -49.55
CA SER A 4 -18.74 30.32 -48.22
C SER A 4 -19.39 29.04 -47.71
N PHE A 5 -18.57 27.98 -47.45
CA PHE A 5 -19.00 26.81 -46.73
C PHE A 5 -19.26 27.15 -45.25
N PRO A 6 -20.34 26.66 -44.63
CA PRO A 6 -20.59 26.87 -43.23
C PRO A 6 -19.57 26.09 -42.39
N THR A 7 -19.00 26.78 -41.40
CA THR A 7 -18.04 26.26 -40.45
C THR A 7 -18.63 25.08 -39.62
N ARG A 8 -18.12 23.90 -39.88
CA ARG A 8 -18.40 22.65 -39.15
C ARG A 8 -17.64 22.61 -37.82
N HIS A 9 -17.98 23.46 -36.86
CA HIS A 9 -17.19 23.47 -35.61
C HIS A 9 -17.98 23.22 -34.33
N SER A 10 -19.31 23.23 -34.30
CA SER A 10 -20.09 23.00 -33.07
C SER A 10 -20.71 21.58 -32.98
N SER A 11 -20.95 20.91 -34.13
CA SER A 11 -21.45 19.55 -34.17
C SER A 11 -20.34 18.51 -33.85
N ASP A 12 -19.12 18.75 -34.36
CA ASP A 12 -18.02 17.81 -34.20
C ASP A 12 -17.55 17.74 -32.73
N LEU A 13 -17.58 18.85 -32.00
CA LEU A 13 -17.28 18.89 -30.55
C LEU A 13 -18.32 18.14 -29.71
N LYS A 14 -19.62 18.24 -30.07
CA LYS A 14 -20.66 17.44 -29.40
C LYS A 14 -20.52 15.95 -29.69
N TYR A 15 -20.23 15.56 -30.92
CA TYR A 15 -20.02 14.16 -31.27
C TYR A 15 -18.75 13.58 -30.63
N GLN A 16 -17.67 14.37 -30.49
CA GLN A 16 -16.47 13.95 -29.79
C GLN A 16 -16.69 13.81 -28.28
N ALA A 17 -17.43 14.73 -27.65
CA ALA A 17 -17.79 14.62 -26.23
C ALA A 17 -18.69 13.42 -25.96
N THR A 18 -19.71 13.17 -26.81
CA THR A 18 -20.59 12.00 -26.68
C THR A 18 -19.84 10.68 -26.97
N ALA A 19 -18.92 10.68 -27.94
CA ALA A 19 -18.09 9.50 -28.21
C ALA A 19 -17.12 9.21 -27.06
N ALA A 20 -16.57 10.23 -26.40
CA ALA A 20 -15.73 10.08 -25.23
C ALA A 20 -16.52 9.55 -24.01
N GLU A 21 -17.74 10.05 -23.75
CA GLU A 21 -18.61 9.52 -22.71
C GLU A 21 -19.01 8.07 -22.96
N VAL A 22 -19.40 7.72 -24.19
CA VAL A 22 -19.72 6.33 -24.57
C VAL A 22 -18.51 5.41 -24.47
N GLN A 23 -17.30 5.88 -24.81
CA GLN A 23 -16.06 5.11 -24.60
C GLN A 23 -15.76 4.88 -23.11
N HIS A 24 -16.07 5.83 -22.22
CA HIS A 24 -15.83 5.67 -20.79
C HIS A 24 -16.83 4.72 -20.12
N GLU A 25 -18.12 4.77 -20.49
CA GLU A 25 -19.10 3.77 -20.01
C GLU A 25 -18.72 2.35 -20.47
N HIS A 26 -18.33 2.20 -21.74
CA HIS A 26 -17.86 0.93 -22.25
C HIS A 26 -16.56 0.44 -21.56
N ALA A 27 -15.64 1.35 -21.20
CA ALA A 27 -14.41 0.96 -20.51
C ALA A 27 -14.67 0.38 -19.11
N PHE A 28 -15.61 0.96 -18.33
CA PHE A 28 -15.96 0.44 -17.01
C PHE A 28 -16.67 -0.91 -17.10
N VAL A 29 -17.65 -1.03 -17.99
CA VAL A 29 -18.37 -2.30 -18.24
C VAL A 29 -17.38 -3.37 -18.73
N GLN A 30 -16.48 -3.00 -19.65
CA GLN A 30 -15.45 -3.92 -20.15
C GLN A 30 -14.49 -4.36 -19.04
N THR A 31 -14.13 -3.46 -18.11
CA THR A 31 -13.31 -3.81 -16.95
C THR A 31 -14.00 -4.83 -16.05
N ILE A 32 -15.32 -4.68 -15.81
CA ILE A 32 -16.10 -5.64 -15.04
C ILE A 32 -16.23 -6.99 -15.78
N LEU A 33 -16.47 -6.95 -17.08
CA LEU A 33 -16.55 -8.17 -17.89
C LEU A 33 -15.20 -8.90 -17.95
N ASN A 34 -14.11 -8.16 -18.03
CA ASN A 34 -12.75 -8.71 -18.03
C ASN A 34 -12.31 -9.21 -16.64
N LEU A 35 -13.09 -8.97 -15.58
CA LEU A 35 -12.81 -9.50 -14.25
C LEU A 35 -12.83 -11.03 -14.23
N ILE A 36 -13.69 -11.64 -15.06
CA ILE A 36 -13.80 -13.10 -15.17
C ILE A 36 -12.88 -13.57 -16.30
N PRO A 37 -11.74 -14.19 -15.99
CA PRO A 37 -10.81 -14.63 -17.04
C PRO A 37 -11.38 -15.81 -17.82
N SER A 38 -11.35 -15.72 -19.13
CA SER A 38 -11.63 -16.86 -20.00
C SER A 38 -10.56 -17.97 -19.89
N ASN A 39 -9.33 -17.57 -19.54
CA ASN A 39 -8.19 -18.46 -19.31
C ASN A 39 -7.27 -17.83 -18.26
N ILE A 40 -7.20 -18.46 -17.07
CA ILE A 40 -6.39 -17.97 -15.96
C ILE A 40 -4.89 -17.98 -16.28
N PHE A 41 -4.39 -18.98 -17.00
CA PHE A 41 -2.98 -19.06 -17.35
C PHE A 41 -2.57 -17.95 -18.33
N ALA A 42 -3.47 -17.56 -19.24
CA ALA A 42 -3.24 -16.41 -20.10
C ALA A 42 -3.24 -15.11 -19.31
N ALA A 43 -4.14 -14.94 -18.34
CA ALA A 43 -4.18 -13.78 -17.45
C ALA A 43 -2.90 -13.66 -16.60
N VAL A 44 -2.40 -14.77 -16.05
CA VAL A 44 -1.12 -14.82 -15.32
C VAL A 44 0.05 -14.45 -16.24
N ALA A 45 0.11 -15.01 -17.45
CA ALA A 45 1.18 -14.73 -18.42
C ALA A 45 1.20 -13.26 -18.86
N ARG A 46 0.03 -12.61 -18.93
CA ARG A 46 -0.12 -11.19 -19.29
C ARG A 46 0.00 -10.25 -18.09
N GLY A 47 0.02 -10.76 -16.86
CA GLY A 47 0.04 -9.95 -15.64
C GLY A 47 -1.27 -9.19 -15.37
N GLU A 48 -2.41 -9.72 -15.83
CA GLU A 48 -3.74 -9.12 -15.64
C GLU A 48 -4.22 -9.32 -14.19
N MET A 49 -3.89 -8.39 -13.29
CA MET A 49 -4.06 -8.56 -11.84
C MET A 49 -5.51 -8.79 -11.40
N LEU A 50 -6.48 -8.04 -11.93
CA LEU A 50 -7.89 -8.17 -11.52
C LEU A 50 -8.47 -9.56 -11.79
N PRO A 51 -8.34 -10.14 -13.00
CA PRO A 51 -8.73 -11.53 -13.27
C PRO A 51 -8.03 -12.56 -12.38
N ILE A 52 -6.73 -12.37 -12.11
CA ILE A 52 -5.95 -13.27 -11.25
C ILE A 52 -6.50 -13.26 -9.82
N ILE A 53 -6.80 -12.08 -9.27
CA ILE A 53 -7.35 -11.94 -7.92
C ILE A 53 -8.75 -12.55 -7.84
N PHE A 54 -9.62 -12.23 -8.81
CA PHE A 54 -10.97 -12.79 -8.86
C PHE A 54 -10.94 -14.33 -8.85
N PHE A 55 -10.12 -14.92 -9.72
CA PHE A 55 -9.93 -16.36 -9.75
C PHE A 55 -9.37 -16.90 -8.43
N SER A 56 -8.36 -16.23 -7.86
CA SER A 56 -7.72 -16.66 -6.61
C SER A 56 -8.71 -16.66 -5.43
N VAL A 57 -9.60 -15.66 -5.37
CA VAL A 57 -10.66 -15.61 -4.35
C VAL A 57 -11.65 -16.78 -4.54
N LEU A 58 -12.13 -17.02 -5.77
CA LEU A 58 -13.06 -18.14 -6.04
C LEU A 58 -12.39 -19.48 -5.76
N PHE A 59 -11.12 -19.66 -6.18
CA PHE A 59 -10.35 -20.86 -5.91
C PHE A 59 -10.16 -21.08 -4.40
N GLY A 60 -9.83 -20.02 -3.65
CA GLY A 60 -9.69 -20.06 -2.19
C GLY A 60 -10.98 -20.42 -1.48
N LEU A 61 -12.13 -19.88 -1.93
CA LEU A 61 -13.45 -20.26 -1.42
C LEU A 61 -13.76 -21.73 -1.72
N GLY A 62 -13.49 -22.21 -2.94
CA GLY A 62 -13.60 -23.63 -3.28
C GLY A 62 -12.71 -24.50 -2.40
N LEU A 63 -11.45 -24.09 -2.21
CA LEU A 63 -10.48 -24.81 -1.37
C LEU A 63 -10.92 -24.85 0.10
N SER A 64 -11.52 -23.78 0.62
CA SER A 64 -12.01 -23.72 2.00
C SER A 64 -13.18 -24.69 2.27
N SER A 65 -13.94 -25.05 1.24
CA SER A 65 -15.06 -26.01 1.34
C SER A 65 -14.64 -27.48 1.29
N LEU A 66 -13.35 -27.76 0.97
CA LEU A 66 -12.83 -29.11 0.93
C LEU A 66 -12.58 -29.69 2.34
N LYS A 67 -12.61 -31.03 2.41
CA LYS A 67 -12.19 -31.74 3.62
C LYS A 67 -10.72 -31.42 3.96
N PRO A 68 -10.35 -31.39 5.26
CA PRO A 68 -8.97 -31.03 5.69
C PRO A 68 -7.88 -31.84 4.98
N GLU A 69 -8.11 -33.13 4.75
CA GLU A 69 -7.14 -34.05 4.13
C GLU A 69 -6.76 -33.63 2.69
N LEU A 70 -7.67 -33.00 1.96
CA LEU A 70 -7.43 -32.50 0.60
C LEU A 70 -6.99 -31.04 0.60
N ARG A 71 -7.47 -30.25 1.57
CA ARG A 71 -7.18 -28.81 1.67
C ARG A 71 -5.77 -28.55 2.16
N GLU A 72 -5.33 -29.19 3.24
CA GLU A 72 -4.05 -28.90 3.91
C GLU A 72 -2.83 -29.08 2.99
N PRO A 73 -2.71 -30.13 2.19
CA PRO A 73 -1.58 -30.27 1.27
C PRO A 73 -1.51 -29.14 0.24
N LEU A 74 -2.67 -28.71 -0.30
CA LEU A 74 -2.74 -27.63 -1.28
C LEU A 74 -2.36 -26.29 -0.65
N VAL A 75 -2.88 -26.00 0.55
CA VAL A 75 -2.52 -24.77 1.28
C VAL A 75 -1.02 -24.75 1.57
N THR A 76 -0.45 -25.85 2.05
CA THR A 76 0.99 -25.95 2.32
C THR A 76 1.83 -25.76 1.06
N MET A 77 1.40 -26.34 -0.06
CA MET A 77 2.06 -26.14 -1.36
C MET A 77 2.06 -24.67 -1.77
N PHE A 78 0.91 -23.98 -1.72
CA PHE A 78 0.82 -22.56 -2.08
C PHE A 78 1.62 -21.67 -1.12
N GLN A 79 1.64 -21.98 0.18
CA GLN A 79 2.50 -21.29 1.14
C GLN A 79 3.98 -21.45 0.78
N GLY A 80 4.42 -22.66 0.46
CA GLY A 80 5.80 -22.92 0.05
C GLY A 80 6.19 -22.16 -1.21
N VAL A 81 5.30 -22.10 -2.21
CA VAL A 81 5.51 -21.29 -3.42
C VAL A 81 5.60 -19.81 -3.07
N SER A 82 4.68 -19.30 -2.27
CA SER A 82 4.65 -17.88 -1.86
C SER A 82 5.94 -17.49 -1.11
N GLU A 83 6.35 -18.26 -0.11
CA GLU A 83 7.59 -18.01 0.64
C GLU A 83 8.84 -18.07 -0.25
N SER A 84 8.87 -19.00 -1.20
CA SER A 84 9.96 -19.09 -2.17
C SER A 84 10.03 -17.85 -3.04
N MET A 85 8.89 -17.34 -3.54
CA MET A 85 8.83 -16.13 -4.34
C MET A 85 9.20 -14.88 -3.55
N PHE A 86 8.84 -14.80 -2.26
CA PHE A 86 9.31 -13.72 -1.39
C PHE A 86 10.84 -13.73 -1.21
N LYS A 87 11.45 -14.90 -1.07
CA LYS A 87 12.92 -15.03 -1.03
C LYS A 87 13.57 -14.59 -2.34
N VAL A 88 13.00 -14.97 -3.48
CA VAL A 88 13.48 -14.53 -4.81
C VAL A 88 13.38 -13.00 -4.92
N THR A 89 12.24 -12.41 -4.56
CA THR A 89 12.06 -10.95 -4.53
C THR A 89 13.10 -10.29 -3.63
N HIS A 90 13.32 -10.83 -2.43
CA HIS A 90 14.33 -10.29 -1.51
C HIS A 90 15.77 -10.36 -2.08
N MET A 91 16.12 -11.43 -2.80
CA MET A 91 17.41 -11.53 -3.49
C MET A 91 17.55 -10.45 -4.59
N ILE A 92 16.52 -10.26 -5.40
CA ILE A 92 16.49 -9.22 -6.45
C ILE A 92 16.61 -7.83 -5.82
N MET A 93 15.94 -7.57 -4.70
CA MET A 93 15.96 -6.29 -4.02
C MET A 93 17.32 -5.91 -3.41
N LYS A 94 18.27 -6.86 -3.27
CA LYS A 94 19.66 -6.53 -2.91
C LYS A 94 20.37 -5.73 -3.99
N TYR A 95 19.94 -5.84 -5.25
CA TYR A 95 20.45 -5.05 -6.37
C TYR A 95 19.74 -3.70 -6.54
N ALA A 96 18.70 -3.41 -5.76
CA ALA A 96 17.93 -2.18 -5.87
C ALA A 96 18.78 -0.90 -5.80
N PRO A 97 19.81 -0.75 -4.93
CA PRO A 97 20.64 0.46 -4.88
C PRO A 97 21.36 0.73 -6.21
N ILE A 98 21.86 -0.34 -6.86
CA ILE A 98 22.55 -0.25 -8.16
C ILE A 98 21.53 0.12 -9.25
N GLY A 99 20.37 -0.53 -9.25
CA GLY A 99 19.29 -0.24 -10.20
C GLY A 99 18.77 1.20 -10.09
N VAL A 100 18.54 1.67 -8.86
CA VAL A 100 18.11 3.06 -8.58
C VAL A 100 19.17 4.07 -9.07
N PHE A 101 20.43 3.84 -8.77
CA PHE A 101 21.52 4.69 -9.26
C PHE A 101 21.55 4.75 -10.79
N ALA A 102 21.47 3.58 -11.45
CA ALA A 102 21.47 3.51 -12.91
C ALA A 102 20.26 4.24 -13.53
N LEU A 103 19.06 4.07 -12.98
CA LEU A 103 17.85 4.74 -13.47
C LEU A 103 17.93 6.26 -13.31
N ILE A 104 18.42 6.76 -12.16
CA ILE A 104 18.63 8.19 -11.94
C ILE A 104 19.71 8.72 -12.91
N ALA A 105 20.82 7.99 -13.10
CA ALA A 105 21.85 8.37 -14.03
C ALA A 105 21.35 8.47 -15.48
N VAL A 106 20.54 7.51 -15.93
CA VAL A 106 19.88 7.54 -17.26
C VAL A 106 18.92 8.73 -17.37
N THR A 107 18.13 9.00 -16.33
CA THR A 107 17.22 10.15 -16.30
C THR A 107 18.00 11.47 -16.43
N VAL A 108 19.08 11.62 -15.67
CA VAL A 108 19.93 12.83 -15.75
C VAL A 108 20.66 12.92 -17.10
N ALA A 109 21.11 11.79 -17.64
CA ALA A 109 21.77 11.77 -18.95
C ALA A 109 20.82 12.19 -20.09
N ASN A 110 19.57 11.76 -20.04
CA ASN A 110 18.59 12.06 -21.09
C ASN A 110 17.94 13.44 -20.94
N PHE A 111 17.68 13.89 -19.72
CA PHE A 111 16.90 15.10 -19.43
C PHE A 111 17.69 16.21 -18.72
N GLY A 112 18.97 15.97 -18.41
CA GLY A 112 19.83 16.90 -17.69
C GLY A 112 19.54 16.97 -16.17
N PHE A 113 20.39 17.65 -15.41
CA PHE A 113 20.23 17.81 -13.95
C PHE A 113 18.96 18.56 -13.55
N ALA A 114 18.39 19.40 -14.42
CA ALA A 114 17.15 20.11 -14.18
C ALA A 114 15.97 19.16 -13.97
N SER A 115 16.01 17.92 -14.49
CA SER A 115 15.00 16.89 -14.30
C SER A 115 14.88 16.39 -12.86
N LEU A 116 15.91 16.58 -12.05
CA LEU A 116 15.88 16.18 -10.63
C LEU A 116 14.94 17.07 -9.81
N LEU A 117 14.70 18.31 -10.21
CA LEU A 117 13.82 19.22 -9.47
C LEU A 117 12.34 18.78 -9.49
N PRO A 118 11.73 18.44 -10.64
CA PRO A 118 10.39 17.85 -10.68
C PRO A 118 10.30 16.54 -9.89
N LEU A 119 11.31 15.67 -9.98
CA LEU A 119 11.35 14.41 -9.22
C LEU A 119 11.41 14.66 -7.70
N ALA A 120 12.25 15.61 -7.25
CA ALA A 120 12.30 16.00 -5.85
C ALA A 120 10.96 16.57 -5.35
N LYS A 121 10.30 17.40 -6.16
CA LYS A 121 8.97 17.92 -5.85
C LYS A 121 7.94 16.80 -5.72
N LEU A 122 7.97 15.81 -6.62
CA LEU A 122 7.09 14.63 -6.56
C LEU A 122 7.32 13.85 -5.25
N VAL A 123 8.56 13.55 -4.91
CA VAL A 123 8.91 12.84 -3.66
C VAL A 123 8.41 13.61 -2.44
N ILE A 124 8.70 14.90 -2.35
CA ILE A 124 8.25 15.75 -1.24
C ILE A 124 6.71 15.77 -1.16
N LEU A 125 6.03 15.93 -2.29
CA LEU A 125 4.57 15.93 -2.34
C LEU A 125 3.99 14.61 -1.82
N VAL A 126 4.53 13.47 -2.24
CA VAL A 126 4.09 12.14 -1.77
C VAL A 126 4.31 12.00 -0.26
N TYR A 127 5.46 12.42 0.26
CA TYR A 127 5.73 12.37 1.71
C TYR A 127 4.80 13.27 2.51
N VAL A 128 4.58 14.51 2.05
CA VAL A 128 3.63 15.44 2.68
C VAL A 128 2.21 14.86 2.67
N ALA A 129 1.78 14.29 1.54
CA ALA A 129 0.47 13.66 1.41
C ALA A 129 0.32 12.43 2.34
N ILE A 130 1.36 11.60 2.46
CA ILE A 130 1.39 10.46 3.39
C ILE A 130 1.29 10.93 4.84
N LEU A 131 2.06 11.94 5.24
CA LEU A 131 1.98 12.50 6.59
C LEU A 131 0.61 13.13 6.87
N PHE A 132 0.08 13.89 5.92
CA PHE A 132 -1.27 14.44 6.03
C PHE A 132 -2.31 13.33 6.20
N PHE A 133 -2.26 12.29 5.38
CA PHE A 133 -3.19 11.18 5.45
C PHE A 133 -3.07 10.43 6.79
N ALA A 134 -1.84 10.14 7.24
CA ALA A 134 -1.59 9.44 8.50
C ALA A 134 -2.10 10.23 9.73
N PHE A 135 -1.78 11.52 9.81
CA PHE A 135 -2.10 12.30 11.02
C PHE A 135 -3.48 12.94 10.98
N VAL A 136 -3.97 13.37 9.82
CA VAL A 136 -5.28 14.01 9.68
C VAL A 136 -6.35 12.99 9.41
N ILE A 137 -6.26 12.20 8.35
CA ILE A 137 -7.33 11.28 7.94
C ILE A 137 -7.39 10.09 8.90
N LEU A 138 -6.31 9.31 9.01
CA LEU A 138 -6.28 8.16 9.93
C LEU A 138 -6.35 8.64 11.39
N GLY A 139 -5.80 9.83 11.71
CA GLY A 139 -5.91 10.45 13.02
C GLY A 139 -7.34 10.79 13.41
N LEU A 140 -8.14 11.32 12.47
CA LEU A 140 -9.56 11.60 12.68
C LEU A 140 -10.36 10.31 12.85
N ILE A 141 -10.16 9.33 11.96
CA ILE A 141 -10.81 8.02 12.06
C ILE A 141 -10.49 7.36 13.41
N ALA A 142 -9.21 7.32 13.80
CA ALA A 142 -8.82 6.76 15.09
C ALA A 142 -9.55 7.43 16.27
N ARG A 143 -9.63 8.77 16.27
CA ARG A 143 -10.33 9.53 17.33
C ARG A 143 -11.81 9.23 17.39
N LEU A 144 -12.49 9.07 16.26
CA LEU A 144 -13.92 8.74 16.20
C LEU A 144 -14.22 7.39 16.88
N PHE A 145 -13.27 6.45 16.86
CA PHE A 145 -13.39 5.15 17.51
C PHE A 145 -12.69 5.05 18.87
N GLY A 146 -12.22 6.18 19.42
CA GLY A 146 -11.59 6.22 20.75
C GLY A 146 -10.11 5.81 20.77
N PHE A 147 -9.45 5.78 19.63
CA PHE A 147 -8.04 5.42 19.49
C PHE A 147 -7.15 6.63 19.16
N SER A 148 -5.83 6.43 19.20
CA SER A 148 -4.85 7.43 18.82
C SER A 148 -3.83 6.84 17.86
N VAL A 149 -3.72 7.44 16.67
CA VAL A 149 -2.70 7.05 15.67
C VAL A 149 -1.29 7.17 16.23
N ILE A 150 -1.02 8.19 17.07
CA ILE A 150 0.30 8.35 17.69
C ILE A 150 0.63 7.20 18.65
N LYS A 151 -0.36 6.72 19.43
CA LYS A 151 -0.18 5.53 20.26
C LYS A 151 0.08 4.31 19.39
N LEU A 152 -0.69 4.14 18.31
CA LEU A 152 -0.55 3.06 17.37
C LEU A 152 0.85 3.05 16.73
N MET A 153 1.33 4.19 16.25
CA MET A 153 2.69 4.32 15.70
C MET A 153 3.79 3.98 16.72
N ARG A 154 3.57 4.28 17.99
CA ARG A 154 4.52 3.90 19.06
C ARG A 154 4.53 2.40 19.33
N ILE A 155 3.36 1.75 19.29
CA ILE A 155 3.24 0.30 19.44
C ILE A 155 4.00 -0.41 18.30
N PHE A 156 3.86 0.09 17.08
CA PHE A 156 4.41 -0.50 15.87
C PHE A 156 5.72 0.12 15.39
N LYS A 157 6.42 0.90 16.23
CA LYS A 157 7.60 1.66 15.78
C LYS A 157 8.65 0.75 15.10
N ASP A 158 8.90 -0.43 15.65
CA ASP A 158 9.92 -1.35 15.15
C ASP A 158 9.45 -2.01 13.84
N GLU A 159 8.19 -2.37 13.73
CA GLU A 159 7.57 -2.87 12.52
C GLU A 159 7.50 -1.80 11.42
N LEU A 160 7.22 -0.54 11.80
CA LEU A 160 7.21 0.57 10.85
C LEU A 160 8.60 0.84 10.28
N VAL A 161 9.64 0.80 11.13
CA VAL A 161 11.04 0.93 10.67
C VAL A 161 11.41 -0.24 9.77
N LEU A 162 11.02 -1.47 10.11
CA LEU A 162 11.28 -2.64 9.30
C LEU A 162 10.53 -2.58 7.96
N ALA A 163 9.22 -2.30 7.97
CA ALA A 163 8.42 -2.17 6.76
C ALA A 163 8.92 -1.03 5.86
N TYR A 164 9.28 0.12 6.45
CA TYR A 164 9.89 1.24 5.74
C TYR A 164 11.20 0.83 5.07
N SER A 165 12.12 0.20 5.79
CA SER A 165 13.44 -0.16 5.26
C SER A 165 13.39 -1.24 4.18
N THR A 166 12.47 -2.20 4.32
CA THR A 166 12.28 -3.28 3.34
C THR A 166 11.36 -2.87 2.18
N ALA A 167 10.52 -1.84 2.36
CA ALA A 167 9.39 -1.50 1.53
C ALA A 167 8.45 -2.70 1.30
N SER A 168 8.26 -3.52 2.34
CA SER A 168 7.38 -4.69 2.30
C SER A 168 6.60 -4.79 3.60
N SER A 169 5.27 -4.72 3.50
CA SER A 169 4.38 -4.92 4.64
C SER A 169 4.28 -6.39 5.06
N GLU A 170 4.53 -7.31 4.14
CA GLU A 170 4.53 -8.75 4.41
C GLU A 170 5.58 -9.15 5.48
N THR A 171 6.72 -8.45 5.52
CA THR A 171 7.80 -8.75 6.48
C THR A 171 7.40 -8.55 7.93
N VAL A 172 6.36 -7.76 8.19
CA VAL A 172 5.90 -7.43 9.54
C VAL A 172 4.54 -8.05 9.87
N LEU A 173 3.89 -8.72 8.93
CA LEU A 173 2.54 -9.26 9.06
C LEU A 173 2.32 -10.08 10.35
N PRO A 174 3.14 -11.10 10.69
CA PRO A 174 2.93 -11.89 11.89
C PRO A 174 3.00 -11.06 13.17
N ARG A 175 3.98 -10.14 13.23
CA ARG A 175 4.18 -9.26 14.39
C ARG A 175 3.04 -8.25 14.57
N VAL A 176 2.47 -7.78 13.43
CA VAL A 176 1.30 -6.91 13.48
C VAL A 176 0.11 -7.64 14.08
N ILE A 177 -0.14 -8.89 13.66
CA ILE A 177 -1.21 -9.73 14.24
C ILE A 177 -1.00 -9.91 15.74
N GLU A 178 0.18 -10.38 16.16
CA GLU A 178 0.51 -10.61 17.58
C GLU A 178 0.32 -9.35 18.45
N LYS A 179 0.84 -8.20 17.98
CA LYS A 179 0.72 -6.94 18.73
C LYS A 179 -0.71 -6.43 18.78
N MET A 180 -1.50 -6.61 17.70
CA MET A 180 -2.91 -6.24 17.70
C MET A 180 -3.72 -7.10 18.69
N GLU A 181 -3.46 -8.42 18.72
CA GLU A 181 -4.06 -9.31 19.73
C GLU A 181 -3.67 -8.90 21.15
N ALA A 182 -2.40 -8.59 21.37
CA ALA A 182 -1.92 -8.11 22.68
C ALA A 182 -2.55 -6.76 23.06
N TYR A 183 -2.79 -5.89 22.10
CA TYR A 183 -3.39 -4.57 22.29
C TYR A 183 -4.92 -4.61 22.47
N GLY A 184 -5.54 -5.80 22.53
CA GLY A 184 -6.94 -5.98 22.89
C GLY A 184 -7.89 -6.31 21.73
N ALA A 185 -7.39 -6.44 20.51
CA ALA A 185 -8.21 -6.89 19.38
C ALA A 185 -8.41 -8.42 19.42
N PRO A 186 -9.60 -8.95 19.04
CA PRO A 186 -9.85 -10.38 18.98
C PRO A 186 -8.98 -11.08 17.92
N LYS A 187 -8.48 -12.26 18.25
CA LYS A 187 -7.67 -13.07 17.33
C LYS A 187 -8.34 -13.30 15.97
N ALA A 188 -9.64 -13.60 15.97
CA ALA A 188 -10.40 -13.83 14.74
C ALA A 188 -10.38 -12.60 13.81
N ILE A 189 -10.55 -11.39 14.37
CA ILE A 189 -10.49 -10.13 13.60
C ILE A 189 -9.08 -9.88 13.12
N CYS A 190 -8.06 -10.03 13.99
CA CYS A 190 -6.66 -9.83 13.60
C CYS A 190 -6.23 -10.76 12.46
N SER A 191 -6.53 -12.06 12.58
CA SER A 191 -6.16 -13.08 11.60
C SER A 191 -6.88 -12.96 10.27
N PHE A 192 -8.03 -12.28 10.23
CA PHE A 192 -8.77 -12.01 9.00
C PHE A 192 -8.42 -10.65 8.40
N VAL A 193 -8.50 -9.58 9.20
CA VAL A 193 -8.38 -8.20 8.71
C VAL A 193 -6.96 -7.88 8.24
N VAL A 194 -5.91 -8.32 8.97
CA VAL A 194 -4.53 -7.96 8.61
C VAL A 194 -4.13 -8.57 7.26
N PRO A 195 -4.25 -9.88 7.03
CA PRO A 195 -3.88 -10.45 5.73
C PRO A 195 -4.76 -9.94 4.58
N THR A 196 -6.08 -9.81 4.81
CA THR A 196 -7.00 -9.27 3.81
C THR A 196 -6.67 -7.82 3.50
N GLY A 197 -6.38 -7.00 4.51
CA GLY A 197 -6.01 -5.60 4.36
C GLY A 197 -4.74 -5.41 3.54
N TYR A 198 -3.77 -6.32 3.64
CA TYR A 198 -2.54 -6.24 2.85
C TYR A 198 -2.74 -6.45 1.34
N SER A 199 -3.92 -6.90 0.93
CA SER A 199 -4.30 -6.99 -0.49
C SER A 199 -5.35 -5.94 -0.87
N PHE A 200 -6.21 -5.52 0.05
CA PHE A 200 -7.38 -4.68 -0.25
C PHE A 200 -7.35 -3.28 0.38
N ASN A 201 -6.49 -3.03 1.36
CA ASN A 201 -6.43 -1.75 2.08
C ASN A 201 -5.01 -1.18 2.10
N LEU A 202 -4.47 -0.90 0.92
CA LEU A 202 -3.15 -0.29 0.74
C LEU A 202 -3.29 1.21 0.49
N ASP A 203 -3.59 1.97 1.54
CA ASP A 203 -3.87 3.41 1.51
C ASP A 203 -2.72 4.21 0.88
N GLY A 204 -1.49 3.93 1.29
CA GLY A 204 -0.30 4.60 0.79
C GLY A 204 -0.03 4.31 -0.69
N SER A 205 -0.33 3.09 -1.14
CA SER A 205 -0.16 2.70 -2.54
C SER A 205 -1.16 3.42 -3.45
N THR A 206 -2.43 3.47 -3.05
CA THR A 206 -3.47 4.17 -3.82
C THR A 206 -3.21 5.69 -3.85
N LEU A 207 -2.81 6.28 -2.72
CA LEU A 207 -2.44 7.70 -2.64
C LEU A 207 -1.28 8.03 -3.58
N TYR A 208 -0.22 7.23 -3.55
CA TYR A 208 0.92 7.38 -4.45
C TYR A 208 0.53 7.27 -5.93
N GLN A 209 -0.23 6.22 -6.29
CA GLN A 209 -0.65 6.00 -7.67
C GLN A 209 -1.46 7.17 -8.22
N SER A 210 -2.35 7.75 -7.41
CA SER A 210 -3.14 8.91 -7.79
C SER A 210 -2.27 10.15 -8.06
N ILE A 211 -1.32 10.43 -7.16
CA ILE A 211 -0.38 11.55 -7.31
C ILE A 211 0.54 11.34 -8.52
N ALA A 212 1.10 10.14 -8.67
CA ALA A 212 2.01 9.80 -9.75
C ALA A 212 1.33 9.85 -11.14
N ALA A 213 0.09 9.38 -11.24
CA ALA A 213 -0.67 9.42 -12.49
C ALA A 213 -0.95 10.87 -12.93
N ILE A 214 -1.39 11.73 -11.99
CA ILE A 214 -1.62 13.15 -12.27
C ILE A 214 -0.31 13.86 -12.61
N PHE A 215 0.78 13.55 -11.90
CA PHE A 215 2.09 14.11 -12.18
C PHE A 215 2.57 13.75 -13.61
N ILE A 216 2.40 12.49 -14.02
CA ILE A 216 2.77 12.05 -15.37
C ILE A 216 1.89 12.75 -16.42
N ALA A 217 0.58 12.84 -16.20
CA ALA A 217 -0.31 13.59 -17.10
C ALA A 217 0.16 15.04 -17.29
N GLN A 218 0.49 15.73 -16.19
CA GLN A 218 1.01 17.11 -16.24
C GLN A 218 2.37 17.19 -16.91
N LEU A 219 3.25 16.21 -16.72
CA LEU A 219 4.56 16.15 -17.38
C LEU A 219 4.44 16.13 -18.90
N TYR A 220 3.40 15.50 -19.43
CA TYR A 220 3.09 15.43 -20.85
C TYR A 220 2.14 16.53 -21.34
N GLY A 221 1.84 17.53 -20.50
CA GLY A 221 0.95 18.62 -20.87
C GLY A 221 -0.51 18.20 -21.06
N ILE A 222 -0.92 17.09 -20.43
CA ILE A 222 -2.31 16.61 -20.47
C ILE A 222 -3.06 17.27 -19.32
N ASP A 223 -3.90 18.25 -19.65
CA ASP A 223 -4.75 18.92 -18.68
C ASP A 223 -6.01 18.10 -18.41
N LEU A 224 -5.99 17.39 -17.30
CA LEU A 224 -7.13 16.61 -16.82
C LEU A 224 -8.15 17.53 -16.12
N SER A 225 -9.39 17.56 -16.59
CA SER A 225 -10.50 18.19 -15.89
C SER A 225 -10.73 17.51 -14.53
N VAL A 226 -11.40 18.20 -13.60
CA VAL A 226 -11.72 17.63 -12.26
C VAL A 226 -12.48 16.32 -12.39
N GLY A 227 -13.42 16.21 -13.33
CA GLY A 227 -14.15 14.96 -13.59
C GLY A 227 -13.24 13.82 -14.05
N GLN A 228 -12.30 14.09 -14.95
CA GLN A 228 -11.31 13.10 -15.40
C GLN A 228 -10.35 12.69 -14.28
N GLN A 229 -9.92 13.63 -13.42
CA GLN A 229 -9.10 13.29 -12.24
C GLN A 229 -9.87 12.40 -11.26
N LEU A 230 -11.15 12.68 -11.00
CA LEU A 230 -11.99 11.83 -10.16
C LEU A 230 -12.16 10.43 -10.75
N MET A 231 -12.42 10.33 -12.06
CA MET A 231 -12.52 9.02 -12.74
C MET A 231 -11.21 8.26 -12.69
N LEU A 232 -10.08 8.93 -12.89
CA LEU A 232 -8.75 8.34 -12.76
C LEU A 232 -8.52 7.78 -11.35
N VAL A 233 -8.83 8.57 -10.31
CA VAL A 233 -8.70 8.14 -8.92
C VAL A 233 -9.61 6.95 -8.62
N LEU A 234 -10.86 6.97 -9.06
CA LEU A 234 -11.79 5.85 -8.90
C LEU A 234 -11.28 4.58 -9.59
N THR A 235 -10.77 4.71 -10.81
CA THR A 235 -10.15 3.59 -11.53
C THR A 235 -8.95 3.02 -10.75
N LEU A 236 -8.07 3.89 -10.25
CA LEU A 236 -6.93 3.49 -9.43
C LEU A 236 -7.36 2.86 -8.11
N MET A 237 -8.43 3.35 -7.48
CA MET A 237 -8.99 2.72 -6.28
C MET A 237 -9.46 1.28 -6.54
N VAL A 238 -10.03 1.01 -7.70
CA VAL A 238 -10.48 -0.35 -8.07
C VAL A 238 -9.28 -1.21 -8.47
N THR A 239 -8.41 -0.73 -9.34
CA THR A 239 -7.25 -1.48 -9.85
C THR A 239 -6.17 -1.72 -8.79
N SER A 240 -6.10 -0.84 -7.76
CA SER A 240 -5.19 -1.02 -6.64
C SER A 240 -5.60 -2.17 -5.69
N LYS A 241 -6.84 -2.68 -5.80
CA LYS A 241 -7.25 -3.84 -5.01
C LYS A 241 -6.55 -5.09 -5.53
N GLY A 242 -5.89 -5.80 -4.61
CA GLY A 242 -5.10 -6.97 -4.96
C GLY A 242 -3.62 -6.68 -5.28
N ILE A 243 -3.16 -5.47 -5.01
CA ILE A 243 -1.72 -5.21 -4.92
C ILE A 243 -1.17 -6.02 -3.75
N ALA A 244 -0.10 -6.80 -4.01
CA ALA A 244 0.60 -7.47 -2.90
C ALA A 244 1.48 -6.48 -2.13
N GLY A 245 1.65 -6.72 -0.83
CA GLY A 245 2.49 -5.91 0.06
C GLY A 245 4.00 -6.08 -0.14
N VAL A 246 4.44 -6.27 -1.38
CA VAL A 246 5.84 -6.49 -1.77
C VAL A 246 6.39 -5.30 -2.55
N PRO A 247 7.72 -5.10 -2.52
CA PRO A 247 8.34 -3.94 -3.16
C PRO A 247 8.04 -3.83 -4.67
N GLY A 248 7.71 -2.62 -5.13
CA GLY A 248 7.57 -2.28 -6.55
C GLY A 248 6.25 -2.67 -7.20
N VAL A 249 5.37 -3.47 -6.56
CA VAL A 249 4.11 -3.93 -7.19
C VAL A 249 3.17 -2.77 -7.49
N SER A 250 3.10 -1.76 -6.64
CA SER A 250 2.29 -0.55 -6.90
C SER A 250 2.70 0.17 -8.19
N PHE A 251 3.99 0.16 -8.52
CA PHE A 251 4.52 0.72 -9.77
C PHE A 251 4.04 -0.09 -11.00
N VAL A 252 4.04 -1.42 -10.89
CA VAL A 252 3.56 -2.30 -11.97
C VAL A 252 2.06 -2.12 -12.21
N VAL A 253 1.26 -2.00 -11.15
CA VAL A 253 -0.18 -1.75 -11.27
C VAL A 253 -0.46 -0.35 -11.84
N LEU A 254 0.34 0.64 -11.47
CA LEU A 254 0.26 1.97 -12.08
C LEU A 254 0.55 1.92 -13.57
N LEU A 255 1.57 1.16 -14.00
CA LEU A 255 1.89 0.92 -15.42
C LEU A 255 0.66 0.38 -16.20
N ALA A 256 0.03 -0.66 -15.64
CA ALA A 256 -1.15 -1.26 -16.26
C ALA A 256 -2.34 -0.28 -16.34
N THR A 257 -2.54 0.54 -15.29
CA THR A 257 -3.65 1.49 -15.23
C THR A 257 -3.46 2.68 -16.16
N LEU A 258 -2.25 3.27 -16.23
CA LEU A 258 -1.97 4.41 -17.11
C LEU A 258 -2.23 4.07 -18.58
N GLY A 259 -1.87 2.85 -19.01
CA GLY A 259 -2.16 2.37 -20.36
C GLY A 259 -3.65 2.34 -20.67
N SER A 260 -4.50 2.05 -19.70
CA SER A 260 -5.96 2.00 -19.89
C SER A 260 -6.62 3.38 -19.97
N VAL A 261 -5.98 4.42 -19.42
CA VAL A 261 -6.51 5.80 -19.42
C VAL A 261 -5.82 6.73 -20.43
N GLY A 262 -4.97 6.17 -21.29
CA GLY A 262 -4.31 6.91 -22.39
C GLY A 262 -3.21 7.88 -21.93
N ILE A 263 -2.67 7.70 -20.72
CA ILE A 263 -1.51 8.46 -20.24
C ILE A 263 -0.24 7.75 -20.72
N PRO A 264 0.76 8.49 -21.26
CA PRO A 264 1.99 7.90 -21.79
C PRO A 264 2.76 7.10 -20.73
N LEU A 265 3.12 5.85 -21.06
CA LEU A 265 3.81 4.94 -20.15
C LEU A 265 5.29 5.32 -19.95
N GLU A 266 5.87 6.07 -20.86
CA GLU A 266 7.25 6.55 -20.83
C GLU A 266 7.49 7.44 -19.59
N GLY A 267 6.46 8.12 -19.10
CA GLY A 267 6.52 8.91 -17.87
C GLY A 267 6.85 8.07 -16.63
N LEU A 268 6.52 6.79 -16.63
CA LEU A 268 6.92 5.89 -15.55
C LEU A 268 8.44 5.67 -15.50
N ALA A 269 9.09 5.59 -16.66
CA ALA A 269 10.54 5.48 -16.69
C ALA A 269 11.21 6.69 -16.05
N PHE A 270 10.61 7.88 -16.17
CA PHE A 270 11.09 9.11 -15.54
C PHE A 270 11.05 9.04 -14.01
N ILE A 271 9.98 8.49 -13.41
CA ILE A 271 9.80 8.41 -11.96
C ILE A 271 10.40 7.14 -11.34
N ALA A 272 10.77 6.14 -12.15
CA ALA A 272 11.26 4.84 -11.69
C ALA A 272 12.48 4.95 -10.75
N GLY A 273 13.39 5.92 -11.03
CA GLY A 273 14.57 6.15 -10.21
C GLY A 273 14.28 6.59 -8.77
N VAL A 274 13.16 7.28 -8.54
CA VAL A 274 12.76 7.78 -7.21
C VAL A 274 11.65 6.95 -6.57
N ASP A 275 11.06 5.99 -7.29
CA ASP A 275 9.94 5.18 -6.81
C ASP A 275 10.28 4.45 -5.51
N ARG A 276 11.49 3.92 -5.38
CA ARG A 276 11.92 3.20 -4.17
C ARG A 276 11.80 4.03 -2.90
N ILE A 277 12.15 5.33 -2.97
CA ILE A 277 12.08 6.23 -1.82
C ILE A 277 10.61 6.44 -1.42
N MET A 278 9.72 6.57 -2.40
CA MET A 278 8.29 6.70 -2.17
C MET A 278 7.66 5.39 -1.68
N ASP A 279 8.16 4.24 -2.16
CA ASP A 279 7.70 2.90 -1.75
C ASP A 279 7.92 2.65 -0.25
N MET A 280 9.05 3.09 0.28
CA MET A 280 9.35 2.97 1.72
C MET A 280 8.30 3.70 2.58
N ALA A 281 7.95 4.93 2.22
CA ALA A 281 6.99 5.73 2.98
C ALA A 281 5.55 5.22 2.85
N ARG A 282 5.10 4.85 1.64
CA ARG A 282 3.76 4.31 1.42
C ARG A 282 3.55 2.98 2.12
N THR A 283 4.59 2.15 2.20
CA THR A 283 4.54 0.87 2.93
C THR A 283 4.31 1.07 4.43
N ALA A 284 5.00 2.03 5.05
CA ALA A 284 4.75 2.36 6.45
C ALA A 284 3.31 2.84 6.69
N LEU A 285 2.76 3.66 5.78
CA LEU A 285 1.37 4.09 5.87
C LEU A 285 0.40 2.92 5.74
N ASN A 286 0.64 1.97 4.82
CA ASN A 286 -0.18 0.77 4.65
C ASN A 286 -0.26 -0.06 5.94
N VAL A 287 0.86 -0.23 6.65
CA VAL A 287 0.89 -0.96 7.94
C VAL A 287 0.04 -0.26 9.00
N ILE A 288 0.13 1.08 9.10
CA ILE A 288 -0.66 1.86 10.07
C ILE A 288 -2.15 1.78 9.72
N GLY A 289 -2.52 1.94 8.45
CA GLY A 289 -3.90 1.87 7.99
C GLY A 289 -4.53 0.51 8.30
N ASN A 290 -3.82 -0.58 8.02
CA ASN A 290 -4.28 -1.94 8.33
C ASN A 290 -4.42 -2.20 9.83
N ALA A 291 -3.45 -1.76 10.64
CA ALA A 291 -3.53 -1.87 12.09
C ALA A 291 -4.72 -1.06 12.65
N LEU A 292 -4.97 0.14 12.11
CA LEU A 292 -6.13 0.94 12.49
C LEU A 292 -7.44 0.27 12.08
N ALA A 293 -7.52 -0.35 10.89
CA ALA A 293 -8.70 -1.08 10.44
C ALA A 293 -9.07 -2.22 11.41
N VAL A 294 -8.09 -2.96 11.93
CA VAL A 294 -8.34 -3.97 12.98
C VAL A 294 -9.02 -3.37 14.21
N LEU A 295 -8.53 -2.22 14.69
CA LEU A 295 -9.09 -1.54 15.87
C LEU A 295 -10.50 -1.04 15.62
N VAL A 296 -10.72 -0.42 14.45
CA VAL A 296 -12.03 0.11 14.05
C VAL A 296 -13.06 -1.01 13.97
N ILE A 297 -12.73 -2.11 13.30
CA ILE A 297 -13.63 -3.27 13.17
C ILE A 297 -13.87 -3.92 14.54
N SER A 298 -12.81 -4.09 15.35
CA SER A 298 -12.95 -4.66 16.70
C SER A 298 -13.86 -3.82 17.60
N ARG A 299 -13.79 -2.49 17.47
CA ARG A 299 -14.64 -1.56 18.21
C ARG A 299 -16.07 -1.58 17.68
N TRP A 300 -16.25 -1.63 16.37
CA TRP A 300 -17.55 -1.68 15.71
C TRP A 300 -18.33 -2.96 16.10
N GLU A 301 -17.65 -4.10 16.10
CA GLU A 301 -18.21 -5.39 16.54
C GLU A 301 -18.38 -5.49 18.06
N GLY A 302 -17.98 -4.47 18.84
CA GLY A 302 -18.06 -4.47 20.30
C GLY A 302 -17.16 -5.50 20.99
N MET A 303 -16.14 -5.99 20.28
CA MET A 303 -15.27 -7.09 20.73
C MET A 303 -13.88 -6.61 21.20
N TYR A 304 -13.61 -5.32 21.20
CA TYR A 304 -12.33 -4.78 21.65
C TYR A 304 -12.25 -4.78 23.18
N ASP A 305 -11.17 -5.34 23.75
CA ASP A 305 -10.91 -5.39 25.18
C ASP A 305 -10.06 -4.18 25.61
N ASP A 306 -10.73 -3.14 26.12
CA ASP A 306 -10.10 -1.91 26.59
C ASP A 306 -9.11 -2.16 27.73
N ALA A 307 -9.44 -3.04 28.69
CA ALA A 307 -8.61 -3.33 29.85
C ALA A 307 -7.30 -4.05 29.42
N LYS A 308 -7.38 -4.96 28.44
CA LYS A 308 -6.21 -5.62 27.86
C LYS A 308 -5.35 -4.61 27.09
N GLY A 309 -5.99 -3.74 26.31
CA GLY A 309 -5.32 -2.69 25.55
C GLY A 309 -4.54 -1.72 26.45
N GLU A 310 -5.13 -1.27 27.55
CA GLU A 310 -4.47 -0.39 28.51
C GLU A 310 -3.31 -1.09 29.24
N ARG A 311 -3.48 -2.34 29.66
CA ARG A 311 -2.39 -3.13 30.26
C ARG A 311 -1.22 -3.26 29.33
N TYR A 312 -1.47 -3.62 28.06
CA TYR A 312 -0.43 -3.73 27.06
C TYR A 312 0.28 -2.40 26.80
N TRP A 313 -0.48 -1.30 26.65
CA TRP A 313 0.09 0.03 26.50
C TRP A 313 1.00 0.42 27.67
N ASN A 314 0.59 0.15 28.91
CA ASN A 314 1.35 0.46 30.12
C ASN A 314 2.59 -0.45 30.30
N SER A 315 2.61 -1.63 29.71
CA SER A 315 3.75 -2.54 29.73
C SER A 315 4.87 -2.16 28.76
N LEU A 316 4.56 -1.33 27.74
CA LEU A 316 5.57 -0.86 26.80
C LEU A 316 6.56 0.07 27.50
N PRO A 317 7.86 -0.02 27.14
CA PRO A 317 8.86 0.91 27.67
C PRO A 317 8.51 2.32 27.22
N HIS A 318 7.81 3.03 28.07
CA HIS A 318 7.58 4.45 27.87
C HIS A 318 8.93 5.16 28.05
N TRP A 319 9.27 6.06 27.13
CA TRP A 319 10.29 7.07 27.38
C TRP A 319 9.77 8.02 28.46
N ARG A 320 9.58 7.51 29.69
CA ARG A 320 9.51 8.37 30.85
C ARG A 320 10.88 8.98 30.99
N THR A 321 10.93 10.30 30.91
CA THR A 321 11.95 11.12 31.58
C THR A 321 12.56 10.29 32.70
N LYS A 322 13.90 10.11 32.68
CA LYS A 322 14.64 9.50 33.79
C LYS A 322 13.98 9.99 35.08
N GLN A 323 13.14 9.20 35.73
CA GLN A 323 12.95 9.35 37.13
C GLN A 323 14.34 9.09 37.69
N VAL A 324 15.01 10.16 38.07
CA VAL A 324 16.20 10.10 38.90
C VAL A 324 15.71 9.32 40.14
N LEU A 325 15.98 8.03 40.14
CA LEU A 325 15.78 7.22 41.35
C LEU A 325 16.56 7.93 42.44
N PRO A 326 15.97 8.19 43.59
CA PRO A 326 16.71 8.79 44.72
C PRO A 326 17.94 7.93 44.97
N ALA A 327 19.09 8.57 45.15
CA ALA A 327 20.42 7.96 45.17
C ALA A 327 20.57 6.74 46.14
N GLY A 328 19.57 6.47 47.00
CA GLY A 328 19.52 5.31 47.89
C GLY A 328 19.03 4.00 47.26
N GLU A 329 18.18 4.04 46.21
CA GLU A 329 17.64 2.80 45.60
C GLU A 329 18.54 2.24 44.50
N ALA A 330 19.34 3.07 43.85
CA ALA A 330 20.31 2.63 42.82
C ALA A 330 21.39 1.68 43.40
N SER A 331 21.70 1.80 44.72
CA SER A 331 22.68 0.94 45.36
C SER A 331 22.15 -0.48 45.72
N GLN A 332 20.84 -0.64 45.84
CA GLN A 332 20.24 -1.93 46.16
C GLN A 332 20.04 -2.80 44.91
N ILE A 333 19.71 -2.21 43.75
CA ILE A 333 19.55 -2.92 42.47
C ILE A 333 20.89 -3.43 41.96
N GLY A 334 21.98 -2.68 42.14
CA GLY A 334 23.33 -3.13 41.81
C GLY A 334 23.83 -4.32 42.60
N ARG A 335 23.38 -4.48 43.86
CA ARG A 335 23.76 -5.60 44.73
C ARG A 335 22.94 -6.89 44.45
N ALA A 336 21.68 -6.76 44.02
CA ALA A 336 20.86 -7.92 43.61
C ALA A 336 21.34 -8.53 42.30
N SER A 337 21.71 -7.71 41.29
CA SER A 337 22.21 -8.17 39.99
C SER A 337 23.59 -8.83 40.04
N CYS A 338 24.43 -8.50 41.04
CA CYS A 338 25.71 -9.17 41.24
C CYS A 338 25.56 -10.54 41.97
N ARG A 339 24.50 -10.77 42.74
CA ARG A 339 24.32 -12.01 43.48
C ARG A 339 23.80 -13.16 42.59
N GLU A 340 23.03 -12.84 41.55
CA GLU A 340 22.53 -13.87 40.61
C GLU A 340 23.56 -14.37 39.58
N ARG A 341 24.69 -13.69 39.42
CA ARG A 341 25.77 -14.11 38.50
C ARG A 341 26.86 -14.99 39.11
N VAL A 342 26.75 -15.34 40.39
CA VAL A 342 27.75 -16.17 41.09
C VAL A 342 27.27 -17.59 41.35
N TYR A 343 25.99 -17.88 41.09
CA TYR A 343 25.43 -19.25 41.26
C TYR A 343 24.50 -19.61 40.09
N GLY A 344 25.01 -19.53 38.84
CA GLY A 344 24.34 -20.10 37.67
C GLY A 344 25.39 -20.63 36.70
#